data_817ccbb8bae36ea5576aa8bfc5ce0f75
#
_entry.id   817ccbb8bae36ea5576aa8bfc5ce0f75
#
_cell.length_a   1.000
_cell.length_b   1.000
_cell.length_c   1.000
_cell.angle_alpha   90.00
_cell.angle_beta   90.00
_cell.angle_gamma   90.00
#
_symmetry.space_group_name_H-M   'P 1'
#
loop_
_entity.id
_entity.type
_entity.pdbx_description
1 polymer ?
#
loop_
_entity_poly.entity_id
_entity_poly.type
_entity_poly.pdbx_seq_one_letter_code
_entity_poly.pdbx_strand_id
1 'polypeptide(L)'
;MKKLLLILAMLPSLIWAQRNCGSNDHHVYMMGADPNYIQRQQEIEEQTQDFVAHYDQNADRALVTIPVVFHVIYNGSTNNISDAQILSQLQVLNQDFRRLNQDASLTPSIFSAADPNIEFCLATVDPSGNATTGITRTSTTTASWTTNDYMKYSIRGGKDAWDATKYLNIWVCTMSGGILGYAQFPGGAAVTDGVVIDYRYLGTTGTATAPFNKGRTATHEVGHWLNLRHIWGDANCGSDLVNDTPTHNTSNYGCPTYPHLSTCTGTPVEMTMNYMDYTDDACMYMFSAGQSTRMQALFGSGGARASLMTSNGCGTPTPVVCGVPSLGTTSGITQTAATINWSAVSGATIYNVQYKLSTSATWTNTTTAGLSLSLTGLTAGTVYNFAVSATCPAGTGNLSATGSFTTTAVVSACTDNYENNNSLSASKAMPKNTDITAKIASSTDKDYFNFTTTTADKNIRIDLFNLPADYDVKLYRNNTLVSTSANSGTTSETIVYNNGATGTYRVYVYGYNSAFNATLCYSLRASTSSVAFREMQQEETTDAVFTERNGLAIANAYPNPTQGKLNVSLNSDEEGEVSVALFDLTGRKIIEQNWFAYVGSNSIELSLDALPSSSYVLVVKGSKGSDTRIIQKD
;
A
#
# COMPACT_ATOMS: atom_id res chain seq x y z
N MET A 1 10.34 -68.39 -19.61
CA MET A 1 9.61 -67.82 -18.46
C MET A 1 9.97 -66.36 -18.35
N LYS A 2 9.12 -65.48 -18.94
CA LYS A 2 9.29 -64.00 -18.83
C LYS A 2 8.58 -63.51 -17.58
N LYS A 3 9.32 -62.99 -16.60
CA LYS A 3 8.75 -62.37 -15.40
C LYS A 3 8.23 -60.97 -15.78
N LEU A 4 6.91 -60.81 -15.73
CA LEU A 4 6.23 -59.51 -15.87
C LEU A 4 6.37 -58.78 -14.54
N LEU A 5 7.11 -57.68 -14.53
CA LEU A 5 7.24 -56.77 -13.37
C LEU A 5 6.05 -55.81 -13.40
N LEU A 6 5.09 -55.97 -12.52
CA LEU A 6 3.99 -55.04 -12.33
C LEU A 6 4.51 -53.86 -11.53
N ILE A 7 4.73 -52.68 -12.17
CA ILE A 7 5.01 -51.41 -11.50
C ILE A 7 3.66 -50.85 -11.04
N LEU A 8 3.38 -50.98 -9.75
CA LEU A 8 2.25 -50.32 -9.10
C LEU A 8 2.57 -48.83 -9.00
N ALA A 9 2.05 -48.00 -9.89
CA ALA A 9 2.14 -46.53 -9.78
C ALA A 9 1.30 -46.09 -8.59
N MET A 10 1.95 -45.76 -7.46
CA MET A 10 1.31 -45.02 -6.39
C MET A 10 1.04 -43.60 -6.89
N LEU A 11 -0.19 -43.35 -7.32
CA LEU A 11 -0.70 -41.99 -7.43
C LEU A 11 -0.69 -41.36 -6.03
N PRO A 12 -0.12 -40.16 -5.84
CA PRO A 12 -0.28 -39.47 -4.59
C PRO A 12 -1.77 -39.15 -4.45
N SER A 13 -2.43 -39.76 -3.45
CA SER A 13 -3.74 -39.31 -3.02
C SER A 13 -3.59 -37.85 -2.55
N LEU A 14 -4.13 -36.92 -3.31
CA LEU A 14 -4.34 -35.53 -2.88
C LEU A 14 -5.30 -35.62 -1.68
N ILE A 15 -4.75 -35.63 -0.48
CA ILE A 15 -5.54 -35.47 0.75
C ILE A 15 -5.97 -34.00 0.75
N TRP A 16 -7.18 -33.74 0.33
CA TRP A 16 -7.80 -32.44 0.45
C TRP A 16 -7.95 -32.15 1.94
N ALA A 17 -7.44 -31.02 2.40
CA ALA A 17 -7.66 -30.58 3.77
C ALA A 17 -9.18 -30.37 3.95
N GLN A 18 -9.79 -31.15 4.81
CA GLN A 18 -11.20 -31.00 5.17
C GLN A 18 -11.30 -30.08 6.37
N ARG A 19 -12.37 -29.26 6.43
CA ARG A 19 -12.69 -28.46 7.62
C ARG A 19 -12.95 -29.41 8.78
N ASN A 20 -12.36 -29.10 9.91
CA ASN A 20 -12.55 -29.81 11.17
C ASN A 20 -12.75 -28.78 12.30
N CYS A 21 -14.00 -28.62 12.73
CA CYS A 21 -14.37 -27.78 13.85
C CYS A 21 -14.40 -28.62 15.13
N GLY A 22 -13.72 -28.15 16.18
CA GLY A 22 -13.66 -28.82 17.48
C GLY A 22 -14.81 -28.45 18.43
N SER A 23 -15.80 -27.63 18.02
CA SER A 23 -16.84 -27.10 18.92
C SER A 23 -17.74 -28.19 19.48
N ASN A 24 -18.12 -29.21 18.69
CA ASN A 24 -18.91 -30.34 19.17
C ASN A 24 -18.13 -31.19 20.17
N ASP A 25 -16.84 -31.47 19.87
CA ASP A 25 -15.97 -32.21 20.80
C ASP A 25 -15.80 -31.46 22.13
N HIS A 26 -15.63 -30.15 22.07
CA HIS A 26 -15.55 -29.29 23.23
C HIS A 26 -16.88 -29.26 24.00
N HIS A 27 -18.02 -29.20 23.31
CA HIS A 27 -19.35 -29.27 23.93
C HIS A 27 -19.53 -30.60 24.71
N VAL A 28 -19.16 -31.74 24.13
CA VAL A 28 -19.18 -33.06 24.81
C VAL A 28 -18.22 -33.06 26.00
N TYR A 29 -17.02 -32.49 25.87
CA TYR A 29 -16.09 -32.33 26.99
C TYR A 29 -16.72 -31.54 28.15
N MET A 30 -17.38 -30.40 27.87
CA MET A 30 -18.03 -29.55 28.86
C MET A 30 -19.20 -30.27 29.57
N MET A 31 -19.97 -31.09 28.85
CA MET A 31 -21.03 -31.91 29.46
C MET A 31 -20.49 -32.87 30.53
N GLY A 32 -19.27 -33.39 30.34
CA GLY A 32 -18.61 -34.24 31.30
C GLY A 32 -17.89 -33.50 32.44
N ALA A 33 -17.40 -32.29 32.16
CA ALA A 33 -16.57 -31.50 33.08
C ALA A 33 -17.38 -30.60 34.02
N ASP A 34 -18.59 -30.19 33.64
CA ASP A 34 -19.44 -29.28 34.41
C ASP A 34 -20.86 -29.84 34.56
N PRO A 35 -21.23 -30.33 35.74
CA PRO A 35 -22.54 -30.96 35.98
C PRO A 35 -23.75 -30.07 35.69
N ASN A 36 -23.60 -28.75 35.76
CA ASN A 36 -24.71 -27.81 35.54
C ASN A 36 -24.74 -27.26 34.11
N TYR A 37 -23.79 -27.66 33.26
CA TYR A 37 -23.69 -27.12 31.91
C TYR A 37 -24.92 -27.41 31.04
N ILE A 38 -25.43 -28.66 31.12
CA ILE A 38 -26.61 -29.06 30.33
C ILE A 38 -27.85 -28.26 30.76
N GLN A 39 -28.05 -28.04 32.07
CA GLN A 39 -29.16 -27.24 32.54
C GLN A 39 -29.10 -25.81 32.03
N ARG A 40 -27.93 -25.15 32.10
CA ARG A 40 -27.76 -23.80 31.56
C ARG A 40 -27.97 -23.73 30.06
N GLN A 41 -27.54 -24.75 29.31
CA GLN A 41 -27.82 -24.85 27.89
C GLN A 41 -29.32 -24.91 27.58
N GLN A 42 -30.09 -25.68 28.39
CA GLN A 42 -31.55 -25.76 28.24
C GLN A 42 -32.23 -24.43 28.54
N GLU A 43 -31.84 -23.75 29.61
CA GLU A 43 -32.34 -22.43 29.99
C GLU A 43 -32.08 -21.38 28.88
N ILE A 44 -30.89 -21.41 28.29
CA ILE A 44 -30.52 -20.53 27.16
C ILE A 44 -31.33 -20.86 25.90
N GLU A 45 -31.55 -22.15 25.64
CA GLU A 45 -32.34 -22.56 24.47
C GLU A 45 -33.81 -22.17 24.65
N GLU A 46 -34.41 -22.36 25.83
CA GLU A 46 -35.79 -21.93 26.15
C GLU A 46 -35.96 -20.42 25.97
N GLN A 47 -35.01 -19.63 26.49
CA GLN A 47 -35.00 -18.17 26.29
C GLN A 47 -34.82 -17.79 24.83
N THR A 48 -33.96 -18.49 24.07
CA THR A 48 -33.75 -18.27 22.63
C THR A 48 -35.02 -18.57 21.85
N GLN A 49 -35.71 -19.67 22.17
CA GLN A 49 -36.97 -20.06 21.52
C GLN A 49 -38.11 -19.08 21.80
N ASP A 50 -38.24 -18.62 23.06
CA ASP A 50 -39.23 -17.58 23.42
C ASP A 50 -38.97 -16.28 22.64
N PHE A 51 -37.70 -15.85 22.56
CA PHE A 51 -37.36 -14.68 21.76
C PHE A 51 -37.69 -14.86 20.27
N VAL A 52 -37.35 -16.01 19.68
CA VAL A 52 -37.67 -16.32 18.26
C VAL A 52 -39.16 -16.32 18.00
N ALA A 53 -39.96 -16.87 18.93
CA ALA A 53 -41.40 -16.93 18.79
C ALA A 53 -42.09 -15.54 18.81
N HIS A 54 -41.50 -14.57 19.51
CA HIS A 54 -41.99 -13.20 19.64
C HIS A 54 -41.22 -12.17 18.79
N TYR A 55 -40.37 -12.66 17.87
CA TYR A 55 -39.52 -11.80 17.07
C TYR A 55 -40.28 -10.95 16.07
N ASP A 56 -40.26 -9.63 16.23
CA ASP A 56 -40.76 -8.69 15.22
C ASP A 56 -39.65 -8.28 14.24
N GLN A 57 -39.80 -8.70 12.98
CA GLN A 57 -38.85 -8.37 11.90
C GLN A 57 -38.82 -6.88 11.55
N ASN A 58 -39.85 -6.13 11.90
CA ASN A 58 -39.99 -4.70 11.59
C ASN A 58 -39.55 -3.80 12.76
N ALA A 59 -39.24 -4.36 13.92
CA ALA A 59 -38.74 -3.58 15.05
C ALA A 59 -37.36 -3.01 14.73
N ASP A 60 -37.17 -1.70 14.90
CA ASP A 60 -35.85 -1.05 14.81
C ASP A 60 -34.94 -1.58 15.95
N ARG A 61 -33.80 -2.12 15.61
CA ARG A 61 -32.88 -2.74 16.56
C ARG A 61 -31.56 -2.04 16.60
N ALA A 62 -31.09 -1.81 17.81
CA ALA A 62 -29.77 -1.28 18.01
C ALA A 62 -28.72 -2.23 17.42
N LEU A 63 -27.71 -1.65 16.80
CA LEU A 63 -26.51 -2.35 16.37
C LEU A 63 -25.80 -2.92 17.60
N VAL A 64 -25.48 -4.21 17.57
CA VAL A 64 -24.67 -4.87 18.60
C VAL A 64 -23.21 -4.70 18.27
N THR A 65 -22.45 -3.99 19.10
CA THR A 65 -21.00 -3.84 18.93
C THR A 65 -20.28 -4.65 20.01
N ILE A 66 -19.47 -5.63 19.62
CA ILE A 66 -18.78 -6.57 20.51
C ILE A 66 -17.29 -6.22 20.56
N PRO A 67 -16.74 -5.85 21.73
CA PRO A 67 -15.31 -5.68 21.89
C PRO A 67 -14.59 -7.05 21.83
N VAL A 68 -13.57 -7.13 21.00
CA VAL A 68 -12.76 -8.35 20.78
C VAL A 68 -11.34 -8.14 21.29
N VAL A 69 -10.81 -9.15 21.97
CA VAL A 69 -9.39 -9.26 22.25
C VAL A 69 -8.81 -10.51 21.59
N PHE A 70 -7.69 -10.35 20.91
CA PHE A 70 -6.93 -11.45 20.33
C PHE A 70 -5.75 -11.83 21.24
N HIS A 71 -5.70 -13.08 21.65
CA HIS A 71 -4.64 -13.67 22.46
C HIS A 71 -3.75 -14.55 21.58
N VAL A 72 -2.66 -14.00 21.04
CA VAL A 72 -1.71 -14.75 20.21
C VAL A 72 -0.77 -15.53 21.12
N ILE A 73 -0.83 -16.87 21.06
CA ILE A 73 0.01 -17.80 21.82
C ILE A 73 0.95 -18.49 20.84
N TYR A 74 2.24 -18.21 20.95
CA TYR A 74 3.22 -18.60 19.95
C TYR A 74 4.44 -19.28 20.54
N ASN A 75 5.01 -20.26 19.83
CA ASN A 75 6.25 -20.95 20.19
C ASN A 75 7.38 -20.75 19.16
N GLY A 76 7.17 -19.87 18.18
CA GLY A 76 8.13 -19.51 17.12
C GLY A 76 7.71 -18.26 16.38
N SER A 77 8.53 -17.80 15.47
CA SER A 77 8.25 -16.58 14.70
C SER A 77 7.08 -16.74 13.72
N THR A 78 6.89 -17.94 13.17
CA THR A 78 5.84 -18.21 12.16
C THR A 78 4.44 -18.11 12.75
N ASN A 79 4.20 -18.59 13.97
CA ASN A 79 2.89 -18.55 14.60
C ASN A 79 2.68 -17.33 15.52
N ASN A 80 3.67 -16.44 15.60
CA ASN A 80 3.50 -15.08 16.13
C ASN A 80 3.00 -14.15 15.01
N ILE A 81 1.77 -14.36 14.60
CA ILE A 81 1.15 -13.68 13.46
C ILE A 81 1.15 -12.15 13.61
N SER A 82 1.16 -11.44 12.49
CA SER A 82 1.18 -9.97 12.46
C SER A 82 -0.16 -9.35 12.89
N ASP A 83 -0.10 -8.10 13.37
CA ASP A 83 -1.31 -7.31 13.63
C ASP A 83 -2.15 -7.13 12.35
N ALA A 84 -1.51 -7.00 11.19
CA ALA A 84 -2.20 -6.92 9.91
C ALA A 84 -3.06 -8.15 9.60
N GLN A 85 -2.59 -9.35 9.94
CA GLN A 85 -3.37 -10.58 9.81
C GLN A 85 -4.57 -10.59 10.76
N ILE A 86 -4.41 -10.15 12.02
CA ILE A 86 -5.49 -10.02 13.00
C ILE A 86 -6.53 -8.99 12.53
N LEU A 87 -6.09 -7.83 12.04
CA LEU A 87 -6.98 -6.79 11.52
C LEU A 87 -7.76 -7.26 10.29
N SER A 88 -7.15 -8.09 9.43
CA SER A 88 -7.86 -8.69 8.30
C SER A 88 -8.98 -9.64 8.77
N GLN A 89 -8.79 -10.36 9.90
CA GLN A 89 -9.84 -11.18 10.49
C GLN A 89 -10.98 -10.34 11.05
N LEU A 90 -10.66 -9.26 11.76
CA LEU A 90 -11.68 -8.36 12.31
C LEU A 90 -12.54 -7.77 11.17
N GLN A 91 -11.91 -7.44 10.04
CA GLN A 91 -12.62 -6.96 8.85
C GLN A 91 -13.56 -8.03 8.29
N VAL A 92 -13.13 -9.30 8.21
CA VAL A 92 -13.99 -10.40 7.74
C VAL A 92 -15.19 -10.58 8.66
N LEU A 93 -14.99 -10.60 9.99
CA LEU A 93 -16.10 -10.71 10.93
C LEU A 93 -17.14 -9.59 10.71
N ASN A 94 -16.69 -8.34 10.54
CA ASN A 94 -17.59 -7.23 10.27
C ASN A 94 -18.30 -7.33 8.92
N GLN A 95 -17.63 -7.85 7.89
CA GLN A 95 -18.26 -8.07 6.59
C GLN A 95 -19.32 -9.17 6.64
N ASP A 96 -19.01 -10.30 7.27
CA ASP A 96 -19.89 -11.47 7.29
C ASP A 96 -21.08 -11.28 8.22
N PHE A 97 -20.89 -10.70 9.42
CA PHE A 97 -21.95 -10.44 10.41
C PHE A 97 -22.77 -9.17 10.11
N ARG A 98 -22.42 -8.39 9.09
CA ARG A 98 -23.20 -7.28 8.54
C ARG A 98 -23.65 -7.56 7.12
N ARG A 99 -23.46 -8.77 6.63
CA ARG A 99 -23.77 -9.16 5.25
C ARG A 99 -23.24 -8.16 4.21
N LEU A 100 -22.04 -7.60 4.47
CA LEU A 100 -21.30 -6.68 3.59
C LEU A 100 -20.20 -7.39 2.79
N ASN A 101 -20.09 -8.71 2.92
CA ASN A 101 -19.18 -9.54 2.14
C ASN A 101 -19.50 -9.48 0.64
N GLN A 102 -18.48 -9.41 -0.20
CA GLN A 102 -18.63 -9.23 -1.66
C GLN A 102 -19.44 -10.35 -2.33
N ASP A 103 -19.35 -11.56 -1.78
CA ASP A 103 -20.02 -12.77 -2.27
C ASP A 103 -21.46 -12.94 -1.73
N ALA A 104 -21.97 -12.03 -0.89
CA ALA A 104 -23.35 -12.07 -0.39
C ALA A 104 -24.41 -12.08 -1.51
N SER A 105 -24.10 -11.46 -2.66
CA SER A 105 -24.98 -11.44 -3.84
C SER A 105 -25.12 -12.81 -4.54
N LEU A 106 -24.25 -13.76 -4.24
CA LEU A 106 -24.30 -15.14 -4.77
C LEU A 106 -25.34 -16.01 -4.06
N THR A 107 -25.95 -15.52 -2.99
CA THR A 107 -26.98 -16.27 -2.25
C THR A 107 -28.15 -16.64 -3.17
N PRO A 108 -28.47 -17.93 -3.33
CA PRO A 108 -29.62 -18.36 -4.13
C PRO A 108 -30.92 -17.80 -3.57
N SER A 109 -31.81 -17.34 -4.46
CA SER A 109 -33.07 -16.64 -4.09
C SER A 109 -34.08 -17.49 -3.30
N ILE A 110 -33.88 -18.81 -3.25
CA ILE A 110 -34.70 -19.71 -2.43
C ILE A 110 -34.36 -19.63 -0.94
N PHE A 111 -33.23 -19.05 -0.57
CA PHE A 111 -32.78 -18.93 0.81
C PHE A 111 -32.94 -17.50 1.32
N SER A 112 -33.47 -17.36 2.53
CA SER A 112 -33.63 -16.07 3.21
C SER A 112 -32.37 -15.74 4.01
N ALA A 113 -31.45 -14.98 3.41
CA ALA A 113 -30.26 -14.50 4.12
C ALA A 113 -30.55 -13.16 4.80
N ALA A 114 -30.01 -12.96 6.00
CA ALA A 114 -30.18 -11.72 6.76
C ALA A 114 -28.83 -11.11 7.19
N ASP A 115 -28.87 -9.82 7.52
CA ASP A 115 -27.85 -9.11 8.27
C ASP A 115 -28.06 -9.37 9.76
N PRO A 116 -27.14 -10.07 10.48
CA PRO A 116 -27.25 -10.26 11.92
C PRO A 116 -27.23 -8.96 12.75
N ASN A 117 -26.87 -7.84 12.14
CA ASN A 117 -26.71 -6.54 12.81
C ASN A 117 -25.73 -6.57 14.01
N ILE A 118 -24.61 -7.29 13.83
CA ILE A 118 -23.56 -7.44 14.83
C ILE A 118 -22.24 -6.92 14.24
N GLU A 119 -21.54 -6.09 14.97
CA GLU A 119 -20.22 -5.58 14.63
C GLU A 119 -19.21 -5.92 15.73
N PHE A 120 -17.94 -5.95 15.34
CA PHE A 120 -16.82 -6.25 16.22
C PHE A 120 -15.83 -5.09 16.18
N CYS A 121 -15.42 -4.60 17.35
CA CYS A 121 -14.32 -3.66 17.47
C CYS A 121 -13.13 -4.33 18.13
N LEU A 122 -11.92 -3.98 17.76
CA LEU A 122 -10.75 -4.33 18.56
C LEU A 122 -10.79 -3.56 19.88
N ALA A 123 -10.59 -4.24 21.01
CA ALA A 123 -10.67 -3.61 22.32
C ALA A 123 -9.63 -2.49 22.43
N THR A 124 -10.07 -1.31 22.86
CA THR A 124 -9.22 -0.12 23.10
C THR A 124 -8.99 0.16 24.59
N VAL A 125 -9.77 -0.52 25.45
CA VAL A 125 -9.64 -0.46 26.90
C VAL A 125 -9.52 -1.89 27.42
N ASP A 126 -8.54 -2.15 28.30
CA ASP A 126 -8.35 -3.46 28.93
C ASP A 126 -9.28 -3.65 30.15
N PRO A 127 -9.38 -4.85 30.77
CA PRO A 127 -10.21 -5.07 31.94
C PRO A 127 -9.89 -4.19 33.15
N SER A 128 -8.69 -3.62 33.21
CA SER A 128 -8.25 -2.71 34.28
C SER A 128 -8.54 -1.23 33.96
N GLY A 129 -9.12 -0.94 32.78
CA GLY A 129 -9.44 0.42 32.34
C GLY A 129 -8.29 1.16 31.64
N ASN A 130 -7.18 0.48 31.35
CA ASN A 130 -6.05 1.08 30.63
C ASN A 130 -6.24 0.98 29.11
N ALA A 131 -5.60 1.90 28.39
CA ALA A 131 -5.53 1.82 26.93
C ALA A 131 -4.82 0.55 26.46
N THR A 132 -5.35 -0.09 25.42
CA THR A 132 -4.80 -1.33 24.86
C THR A 132 -4.93 -1.34 23.34
N THR A 133 -4.15 -2.19 22.69
CA THR A 133 -4.32 -2.49 21.26
C THR A 133 -5.33 -3.61 21.01
N GLY A 134 -5.92 -4.22 22.04
CA GLY A 134 -6.78 -5.39 21.90
C GLY A 134 -6.05 -6.67 21.45
N ILE A 135 -4.72 -6.66 21.41
CA ILE A 135 -3.88 -7.79 21.01
C ILE A 135 -2.89 -8.09 22.13
N THR A 136 -2.94 -9.31 22.67
CA THR A 136 -1.94 -9.80 23.62
C THR A 136 -1.07 -10.87 22.97
N ARG A 137 0.20 -10.95 23.36
CA ARG A 137 1.15 -11.91 22.80
C ARG A 137 1.83 -12.67 23.92
N THR A 138 1.71 -14.01 23.90
CA THR A 138 2.26 -14.91 24.92
C THR A 138 3.18 -15.93 24.26
N SER A 139 4.45 -15.91 24.64
CA SER A 139 5.39 -16.95 24.22
C SER A 139 5.20 -18.20 25.06
N THR A 140 5.22 -19.38 24.43
CA THR A 140 5.05 -20.66 25.09
C THR A 140 6.06 -21.70 24.59
N THR A 141 6.31 -22.73 25.38
CA THR A 141 7.07 -23.92 24.96
C THR A 141 6.17 -25.02 24.39
N THR A 142 4.84 -24.87 24.50
CA THR A 142 3.86 -25.84 24.01
C THR A 142 3.78 -25.77 22.49
N ALA A 143 4.05 -26.88 21.82
CA ALA A 143 4.10 -26.94 20.36
C ALA A 143 2.71 -26.87 19.71
N SER A 144 1.68 -27.47 20.34
CA SER A 144 0.30 -27.45 19.84
C SER A 144 -0.69 -27.73 20.98
N TRP A 145 -1.94 -27.37 20.78
CA TRP A 145 -3.03 -27.44 21.72
C TRP A 145 -4.18 -28.32 21.20
N THR A 146 -5.01 -28.82 22.09
CA THR A 146 -6.24 -29.57 21.78
C THR A 146 -7.47 -28.77 22.25
N THR A 147 -8.68 -29.37 22.18
CA THR A 147 -9.94 -28.75 22.64
C THR A 147 -10.16 -28.80 24.16
N ASN A 148 -9.11 -28.97 24.93
CA ASN A 148 -9.15 -29.10 26.41
C ASN A 148 -9.01 -27.76 27.16
N ASP A 149 -9.09 -26.65 26.50
CA ASP A 149 -8.98 -25.28 27.02
C ASP A 149 -7.64 -24.91 27.69
N TYR A 150 -6.60 -25.73 27.61
CA TYR A 150 -5.34 -25.43 28.29
C TYR A 150 -4.65 -24.16 27.82
N MET A 151 -4.83 -23.77 26.55
CA MET A 151 -4.34 -22.49 26.02
C MET A 151 -5.00 -21.27 26.66
N LYS A 152 -6.16 -21.44 27.32
CA LYS A 152 -6.91 -20.39 27.99
C LYS A 152 -6.44 -20.14 29.44
N TYR A 153 -5.33 -20.77 29.86
CA TYR A 153 -4.78 -20.63 31.21
C TYR A 153 -3.29 -20.27 31.17
N SER A 154 -2.93 -19.13 31.78
CA SER A 154 -1.53 -18.68 31.89
C SER A 154 -0.65 -19.68 32.66
N ILE A 155 -1.18 -20.35 33.69
CA ILE A 155 -0.48 -21.39 34.43
C ILE A 155 -0.11 -22.62 33.59
N ARG A 156 -0.74 -22.79 32.43
CA ARG A 156 -0.46 -23.85 31.43
C ARG A 156 0.41 -23.38 30.28
N GLY A 157 0.93 -22.15 30.34
CA GLY A 157 1.69 -21.53 29.23
C GLY A 157 0.81 -20.90 28.16
N GLY A 158 -0.48 -20.73 28.43
CA GLY A 158 -1.45 -20.03 27.61
C GLY A 158 -1.68 -18.59 28.08
N LYS A 159 -2.90 -18.08 27.86
CA LYS A 159 -3.30 -16.73 28.27
C LYS A 159 -4.71 -16.75 28.85
N ASP A 160 -4.87 -16.23 30.09
CA ASP A 160 -6.17 -16.11 30.73
C ASP A 160 -7.10 -15.18 29.95
N ALA A 161 -8.39 -15.54 29.94
CA ALA A 161 -9.44 -14.73 29.33
C ALA A 161 -9.51 -13.32 29.96
N TRP A 162 -9.88 -12.36 29.17
CA TRP A 162 -10.46 -11.11 29.68
C TRP A 162 -11.92 -11.35 30.10
N ASP A 163 -12.47 -10.41 30.86
CA ASP A 163 -13.84 -10.49 31.39
C ASP A 163 -14.86 -10.77 30.25
N ALA A 164 -15.35 -12.00 30.18
CA ALA A 164 -16.27 -12.48 29.16
C ALA A 164 -17.64 -11.75 29.16
N THR A 165 -17.95 -11.01 30.23
CA THR A 165 -19.14 -10.14 30.26
C THR A 165 -18.96 -8.83 29.45
N LYS A 166 -17.71 -8.54 29.05
CA LYS A 166 -17.34 -7.30 28.32
C LYS A 166 -16.60 -7.54 27.01
N TYR A 167 -15.99 -8.71 26.82
CA TYR A 167 -15.13 -8.99 25.68
C TYR A 167 -15.41 -10.38 25.09
N LEU A 168 -15.40 -10.47 23.76
CA LEU A 168 -15.16 -11.73 23.07
C LEU A 168 -13.65 -12.01 23.09
N ASN A 169 -13.25 -13.12 23.71
CA ASN A 169 -11.87 -13.59 23.71
C ASN A 169 -11.63 -14.50 22.50
N ILE A 170 -10.60 -14.22 21.70
CA ILE A 170 -10.16 -15.06 20.58
C ILE A 170 -8.72 -15.47 20.81
N TRP A 171 -8.49 -16.75 21.11
CA TRP A 171 -7.15 -17.31 21.22
C TRP A 171 -6.67 -17.78 19.85
N VAL A 172 -5.46 -17.39 19.51
CA VAL A 172 -4.81 -17.79 18.25
C VAL A 172 -3.56 -18.58 18.59
N CYS A 173 -3.53 -19.85 18.20
CA CYS A 173 -2.45 -20.75 18.55
C CYS A 173 -2.28 -21.86 17.49
N THR A 174 -1.35 -22.78 17.69
CA THR A 174 -1.23 -23.98 16.87
C THR A 174 -2.15 -25.06 17.40
N MET A 175 -3.14 -25.48 16.63
CA MET A 175 -4.03 -26.58 16.99
C MET A 175 -3.48 -27.91 16.47
N SER A 176 -3.67 -28.98 17.26
CA SER A 176 -3.34 -30.36 16.86
C SER A 176 -4.55 -31.07 16.21
N GLY A 177 -4.32 -32.23 15.63
CA GLY A 177 -5.39 -33.07 15.08
C GLY A 177 -6.09 -32.52 13.83
N GLY A 178 -5.52 -31.50 13.18
CA GLY A 178 -6.14 -30.89 11.98
C GLY A 178 -7.36 -30.00 12.30
N ILE A 179 -7.57 -29.63 13.57
CA ILE A 179 -8.66 -28.75 14.00
C ILE A 179 -8.34 -27.33 13.54
N LEU A 180 -9.28 -26.68 12.86
CA LEU A 180 -9.16 -25.32 12.37
C LEU A 180 -9.46 -24.31 13.49
N GLY A 181 -10.44 -24.62 14.33
CA GLY A 181 -10.88 -23.81 15.44
C GLY A 181 -11.93 -24.54 16.29
N TYR A 182 -12.32 -23.91 17.40
CA TYR A 182 -13.49 -24.28 18.18
C TYR A 182 -13.99 -23.11 19.01
N ALA A 183 -15.25 -23.15 19.37
CA ALA A 183 -15.92 -22.19 20.24
C ALA A 183 -16.45 -22.86 21.50
N GLN A 184 -16.56 -22.08 22.56
CA GLN A 184 -17.41 -22.42 23.68
C GLN A 184 -18.82 -21.89 23.43
N PHE A 185 -19.83 -22.79 23.46
CA PHE A 185 -21.22 -22.38 23.46
C PHE A 185 -21.58 -21.54 24.69
N PRO A 186 -22.58 -20.64 24.61
CA PRO A 186 -23.05 -19.87 25.75
C PRO A 186 -23.44 -20.81 26.92
N GLY A 187 -23.23 -20.39 28.20
CA GLY A 187 -23.51 -21.19 29.38
C GLY A 187 -22.34 -21.99 29.93
N GLY A 188 -21.16 -21.99 29.27
CA GLY A 188 -19.92 -22.49 29.83
C GLY A 188 -19.30 -21.53 30.86
N ALA A 189 -18.15 -21.91 31.41
CA ALA A 189 -17.44 -21.10 32.40
C ALA A 189 -16.88 -19.83 31.78
N ALA A 190 -17.05 -18.68 32.44
CA ALA A 190 -16.59 -17.37 31.92
C ALA A 190 -15.07 -17.31 31.70
N VAL A 191 -14.28 -18.06 32.47
CA VAL A 191 -12.81 -18.10 32.36
C VAL A 191 -12.30 -18.81 31.11
N THR A 192 -13.18 -19.51 30.38
CA THR A 192 -12.87 -20.20 29.13
C THR A 192 -13.75 -19.73 27.97
N ASP A 193 -14.61 -18.71 28.22
CA ASP A 193 -15.56 -18.23 27.20
C ASP A 193 -14.88 -17.49 26.06
N GLY A 194 -15.18 -17.92 24.83
CA GLY A 194 -14.63 -17.37 23.60
C GLY A 194 -14.37 -18.43 22.54
N VAL A 195 -13.54 -18.10 21.57
CA VAL A 195 -13.18 -18.97 20.45
C VAL A 195 -11.67 -19.19 20.37
N VAL A 196 -11.27 -20.33 19.82
CA VAL A 196 -9.86 -20.67 19.55
C VAL A 196 -9.71 -20.93 18.06
N ILE A 197 -8.73 -20.31 17.42
CA ILE A 197 -8.46 -20.45 15.98
C ILE A 197 -6.99 -20.86 15.77
N ASP A 198 -6.75 -21.84 14.92
CA ASP A 198 -5.40 -22.13 14.46
C ASP A 198 -4.87 -20.96 13.65
N TYR A 199 -3.64 -20.54 13.93
CA TYR A 199 -3.01 -19.35 13.33
C TYR A 199 -2.96 -19.38 11.80
N ARG A 200 -3.02 -20.58 11.17
CA ARG A 200 -3.03 -20.79 9.71
C ARG A 200 -4.39 -20.53 9.07
N TYR A 201 -5.46 -20.38 9.86
CA TYR A 201 -6.83 -20.24 9.37
C TYR A 201 -7.51 -18.99 9.91
N LEU A 202 -6.71 -18.04 10.43
CA LEU A 202 -7.16 -16.72 10.86
C LEU A 202 -6.85 -15.66 9.80
N GLY A 203 -7.82 -14.84 9.45
CA GLY A 203 -7.65 -13.72 8.53
C GLY A 203 -7.47 -14.11 7.07
N THR A 204 -7.02 -13.13 6.28
CA THR A 204 -6.90 -13.27 4.80
C THR A 204 -5.48 -13.04 4.28
N THR A 205 -4.53 -12.76 5.17
CA THR A 205 -3.14 -12.43 4.84
C THR A 205 -2.17 -13.23 5.71
N GLY A 206 -0.88 -13.03 5.52
CA GLY A 206 0.16 -13.63 6.36
C GLY A 206 0.23 -15.15 6.23
N THR A 207 -0.04 -15.87 7.33
CA THR A 207 0.02 -17.33 7.39
C THR A 207 -1.29 -18.02 6.95
N ALA A 208 -2.33 -17.24 6.61
CA ALA A 208 -3.61 -17.79 6.19
C ALA A 208 -3.45 -18.72 4.96
N THR A 209 -3.92 -19.96 5.09
CA THR A 209 -3.65 -21.05 4.13
C THR A 209 -4.93 -21.58 3.48
N ALA A 210 -4.94 -21.65 2.16
CA ALA A 210 -6.05 -22.23 1.39
C ALA A 210 -6.28 -23.71 1.75
N PRO A 211 -7.54 -24.18 1.69
CA PRO A 211 -8.75 -23.49 1.22
C PRO A 211 -9.47 -22.63 2.28
N PHE A 212 -8.91 -22.50 3.50
CA PHE A 212 -9.49 -21.81 4.64
C PHE A 212 -8.79 -20.48 4.94
N ASN A 213 -8.56 -19.68 3.90
CA ASN A 213 -7.76 -18.46 3.94
C ASN A 213 -8.56 -17.16 3.69
N LYS A 214 -9.89 -17.21 3.81
CA LYS A 214 -10.74 -16.01 3.73
C LYS A 214 -11.33 -15.59 5.09
N GLY A 215 -10.81 -16.17 6.19
CA GLY A 215 -11.20 -15.83 7.55
C GLY A 215 -12.54 -16.42 8.01
N ARG A 216 -13.16 -17.30 7.19
CA ARG A 216 -14.47 -17.88 7.49
C ARG A 216 -14.45 -18.95 8.57
N THR A 217 -13.27 -19.45 8.96
CA THR A 217 -13.14 -20.26 10.16
C THR A 217 -13.56 -19.47 11.41
N ALA A 218 -13.08 -18.25 11.59
CA ALA A 218 -13.49 -17.45 12.74
C ALA A 218 -14.97 -17.04 12.67
N THR A 219 -15.51 -16.76 11.48
CA THR A 219 -16.95 -16.51 11.28
C THR A 219 -17.79 -17.70 11.73
N HIS A 220 -17.39 -18.93 11.39
CA HIS A 220 -18.02 -20.18 11.81
C HIS A 220 -17.97 -20.34 13.33
N GLU A 221 -16.78 -20.21 13.93
CA GLU A 221 -16.64 -20.41 15.39
C GLU A 221 -17.36 -19.32 16.20
N VAL A 222 -17.37 -18.08 15.75
CA VAL A 222 -18.17 -17.01 16.36
C VAL A 222 -19.67 -17.30 16.22
N GLY A 223 -20.11 -17.94 15.14
CA GLY A 223 -21.47 -18.47 15.02
C GLY A 223 -21.84 -19.42 16.15
N HIS A 224 -20.98 -20.38 16.50
CA HIS A 224 -21.18 -21.27 17.66
C HIS A 224 -21.16 -20.52 18.98
N TRP A 225 -20.22 -19.59 19.16
CA TRP A 225 -20.18 -18.71 20.32
C TRP A 225 -21.46 -17.89 20.47
N LEU A 226 -22.16 -17.63 19.36
CA LEU A 226 -23.49 -16.98 19.29
C LEU A 226 -24.65 -17.99 19.23
N ASN A 227 -24.49 -19.20 19.74
CA ASN A 227 -25.52 -20.23 19.90
C ASN A 227 -26.06 -20.85 18.60
N LEU A 228 -25.30 -20.79 17.51
CA LEU A 228 -25.62 -21.52 16.29
C LEU A 228 -25.01 -22.93 16.34
N ARG A 229 -25.77 -23.93 15.91
CA ARG A 229 -25.29 -25.29 15.69
C ARG A 229 -24.81 -25.45 14.26
N HIS A 230 -24.08 -26.55 13.99
CA HIS A 230 -23.83 -26.95 12.61
C HIS A 230 -25.15 -27.15 11.89
N ILE A 231 -25.22 -26.76 10.60
CA ILE A 231 -26.47 -26.74 9.86
C ILE A 231 -27.09 -28.13 9.65
N TRP A 232 -26.32 -29.21 9.82
CA TRP A 232 -26.82 -30.59 9.81
C TRP A 232 -27.19 -31.12 11.22
N GLY A 233 -27.11 -30.26 12.26
CA GLY A 233 -27.46 -30.61 13.64
C GLY A 233 -26.60 -31.71 14.26
N ASP A 234 -25.34 -31.89 13.79
CA ASP A 234 -24.38 -32.89 14.25
C ASP A 234 -24.88 -34.35 14.17
N ALA A 235 -25.87 -34.61 13.31
CA ALA A 235 -26.45 -35.92 13.06
C ALA A 235 -26.89 -36.07 11.61
N ASN A 236 -27.04 -37.29 11.13
CA ASN A 236 -27.65 -37.51 9.82
C ASN A 236 -29.09 -37.01 9.82
N CYS A 237 -29.41 -36.07 8.94
CA CYS A 237 -30.70 -35.38 8.87
C CYS A 237 -31.13 -34.77 10.23
N GLY A 238 -30.16 -34.27 11.00
CA GLY A 238 -30.37 -33.65 12.29
C GLY A 238 -31.02 -32.25 12.17
N SER A 239 -31.30 -31.65 13.33
CA SER A 239 -31.84 -30.29 13.42
C SER A 239 -30.83 -29.36 14.06
N ASP A 240 -30.59 -28.22 13.43
CA ASP A 240 -29.80 -27.12 13.97
C ASP A 240 -30.66 -26.13 14.80
N LEU A 241 -31.91 -26.46 15.02
CA LEU A 241 -32.92 -25.66 15.75
C LEU A 241 -33.27 -24.32 15.06
N VAL A 242 -33.14 -24.26 13.74
CA VAL A 242 -33.49 -23.12 12.90
C VAL A 242 -34.49 -23.55 11.84
N ASN A 243 -35.61 -22.85 11.74
CA ASN A 243 -36.72 -23.30 10.90
C ASN A 243 -36.54 -22.99 9.40
N ASP A 244 -35.72 -22.01 9.05
CA ASP A 244 -35.49 -21.56 7.66
C ASP A 244 -34.20 -22.16 7.04
N THR A 245 -33.50 -23.01 7.76
CA THR A 245 -32.42 -23.86 7.25
C THR A 245 -33.00 -25.18 6.77
N PRO A 246 -32.72 -25.62 5.52
CA PRO A 246 -33.16 -26.93 5.05
C PRO A 246 -32.39 -28.05 5.77
N THR A 247 -33.06 -29.22 5.94
CA THR A 247 -32.42 -30.36 6.57
C THR A 247 -31.27 -30.90 5.69
N HIS A 248 -30.07 -30.87 6.23
CA HIS A 248 -28.87 -31.41 5.58
C HIS A 248 -28.69 -32.90 5.91
N ASN A 249 -28.16 -33.63 4.94
CA ASN A 249 -27.83 -35.03 5.14
C ASN A 249 -26.72 -35.19 6.21
N THR A 250 -25.64 -34.45 6.05
CA THR A 250 -24.48 -34.34 6.95
C THR A 250 -23.68 -33.11 6.56
N SER A 251 -22.47 -32.93 7.13
CA SER A 251 -21.54 -31.87 6.70
C SER A 251 -21.18 -31.98 5.23
N ASN A 252 -21.05 -30.84 4.55
CA ASN A 252 -20.54 -30.73 3.19
C ASN A 252 -19.10 -30.25 3.19
N TYR A 253 -18.29 -30.68 2.21
CA TYR A 253 -16.88 -30.35 2.08
C TYR A 253 -16.55 -29.80 0.69
N GLY A 254 -15.46 -29.08 0.57
CA GLY A 254 -15.06 -28.43 -0.68
C GLY A 254 -16.06 -27.35 -1.09
N CYS A 255 -16.35 -27.28 -2.38
CA CYS A 255 -17.36 -26.38 -2.95
C CYS A 255 -18.42 -27.16 -3.70
N PRO A 256 -19.49 -27.62 -3.04
CA PRO A 256 -20.54 -28.38 -3.71
C PRO A 256 -21.19 -27.61 -4.84
N THR A 257 -21.52 -28.32 -5.92
CA THR A 257 -22.25 -27.71 -7.05
C THR A 257 -23.70 -27.41 -6.64
N TYR A 258 -24.13 -26.20 -6.84
CA TYR A 258 -25.53 -25.81 -6.61
C TYR A 258 -26.43 -26.18 -7.82
N PRO A 259 -27.67 -26.70 -7.62
CA PRO A 259 -28.26 -27.09 -6.33
C PRO A 259 -27.70 -28.43 -5.82
N HIS A 260 -27.40 -28.50 -4.51
CA HIS A 260 -27.02 -29.71 -3.82
C HIS A 260 -28.23 -30.27 -3.08
N LEU A 261 -28.63 -31.52 -3.39
CA LEU A 261 -29.84 -32.10 -2.82
C LEU A 261 -29.52 -33.00 -1.62
N SER A 262 -30.21 -32.79 -0.53
CA SER A 262 -30.18 -33.66 0.62
C SER A 262 -30.80 -35.03 0.29
N THR A 263 -30.34 -36.07 0.98
CA THR A 263 -30.98 -37.41 0.96
C THR A 263 -32.05 -37.57 2.05
N CYS A 264 -32.27 -36.53 2.84
CA CYS A 264 -33.29 -36.51 3.91
C CYS A 264 -34.71 -36.45 3.34
N THR A 265 -35.71 -36.64 4.22
CA THR A 265 -37.13 -36.62 3.82
C THR A 265 -37.48 -35.31 3.08
N GLY A 266 -38.07 -35.44 1.91
CA GLY A 266 -38.45 -34.33 1.04
C GLY A 266 -37.33 -33.84 0.13
N THR A 267 -36.14 -34.41 0.21
CA THR A 267 -34.95 -34.09 -0.62
C THR A 267 -34.74 -32.57 -0.81
N PRO A 268 -34.64 -31.78 0.28
CA PRO A 268 -34.48 -30.34 0.17
C PRO A 268 -33.15 -29.99 -0.48
N VAL A 269 -33.08 -28.78 -1.07
CA VAL A 269 -31.80 -28.20 -1.52
C VAL A 269 -31.02 -27.77 -0.27
N GLU A 270 -29.83 -28.32 -0.06
CA GLU A 270 -28.98 -27.96 1.05
C GLU A 270 -28.38 -26.56 0.91
N MET A 271 -28.27 -25.84 2.02
CA MET A 271 -27.71 -24.49 2.10
C MET A 271 -26.18 -24.55 2.29
N THR A 272 -25.48 -25.17 1.32
CA THR A 272 -24.05 -25.45 1.39
C THR A 272 -23.15 -24.21 1.48
N MET A 273 -23.70 -23.02 1.21
CA MET A 273 -23.03 -21.72 1.35
C MET A 273 -23.21 -21.08 2.73
N ASN A 274 -23.84 -21.77 3.65
CA ASN A 274 -24.02 -21.28 5.02
C ASN A 274 -22.72 -21.34 5.82
N TYR A 275 -22.43 -20.31 6.62
CA TYR A 275 -21.22 -20.27 7.44
C TYR A 275 -21.14 -21.41 8.46
N MET A 276 -22.27 -22.07 8.79
CA MET A 276 -22.31 -23.19 9.75
C MET A 276 -22.19 -24.56 9.10
N ASP A 277 -21.84 -24.64 7.80
CA ASP A 277 -21.43 -25.88 7.10
C ASP A 277 -19.89 -26.04 7.13
N TYR A 278 -19.36 -27.14 6.55
CA TYR A 278 -17.94 -27.46 6.48
C TYR A 278 -17.32 -27.22 5.10
N THR A 279 -17.99 -26.45 4.26
CA THR A 279 -17.48 -26.09 2.93
C THR A 279 -16.23 -25.19 3.02
N ASP A 280 -15.50 -25.07 1.92
CA ASP A 280 -14.34 -24.20 1.84
C ASP A 280 -14.74 -22.73 2.01
N ASP A 281 -13.84 -21.90 2.53
CA ASP A 281 -14.09 -20.46 2.75
C ASP A 281 -14.59 -19.74 1.49
N ALA A 282 -14.20 -20.21 0.30
CA ALA A 282 -14.61 -19.62 -0.97
C ALA A 282 -16.10 -19.81 -1.28
N CYS A 283 -16.77 -20.75 -0.61
CA CYS A 283 -18.10 -21.22 -0.95
C CYS A 283 -19.12 -20.99 0.17
N MET A 284 -18.72 -20.37 1.30
CA MET A 284 -19.61 -20.00 2.38
C MET A 284 -19.67 -18.46 2.49
N TYR A 285 -20.87 -17.91 2.51
CA TYR A 285 -21.06 -16.45 2.43
C TYR A 285 -22.39 -15.93 3.02
N MET A 286 -23.10 -16.73 3.84
CA MET A 286 -24.35 -16.28 4.42
C MET A 286 -24.69 -16.94 5.77
N PHE A 287 -25.44 -16.23 6.58
CA PHE A 287 -26.33 -16.75 7.62
C PHE A 287 -27.78 -16.65 7.14
N SER A 288 -28.66 -17.56 7.60
CA SER A 288 -30.09 -17.45 7.36
C SER A 288 -30.76 -16.39 8.26
N ALA A 289 -31.98 -15.99 7.95
CA ALA A 289 -32.76 -15.06 8.77
C ALA A 289 -33.05 -15.65 10.16
N GLY A 290 -33.36 -16.94 10.24
CA GLY A 290 -33.56 -17.65 11.49
C GLY A 290 -32.28 -17.73 12.33
N GLN A 291 -31.13 -17.99 11.72
CA GLN A 291 -29.84 -17.95 12.40
C GLN A 291 -29.54 -16.55 12.95
N SER A 292 -29.79 -15.50 12.16
CA SER A 292 -29.66 -14.11 12.61
C SER A 292 -30.52 -13.84 13.83
N THR A 293 -31.78 -14.27 13.82
CA THR A 293 -32.72 -14.10 14.95
C THR A 293 -32.24 -14.83 16.20
N ARG A 294 -31.74 -16.07 16.08
CA ARG A 294 -31.15 -16.81 17.20
C ARG A 294 -29.95 -16.11 17.83
N MET A 295 -29.05 -15.57 17.01
CA MET A 295 -27.89 -14.80 17.53
C MET A 295 -28.36 -13.55 18.28
N GLN A 296 -29.36 -12.84 17.76
CA GLN A 296 -29.92 -11.65 18.41
C GLN A 296 -30.58 -11.93 19.75
N ALA A 297 -31.15 -13.12 19.96
CA ALA A 297 -31.77 -13.53 21.22
C ALA A 297 -30.80 -13.43 22.42
N LEU A 298 -29.50 -13.64 22.20
CA LEU A 298 -28.50 -13.60 23.25
C LEU A 298 -28.27 -12.20 23.83
N PHE A 299 -28.63 -11.15 23.11
CA PHE A 299 -28.42 -9.76 23.51
C PHE A 299 -29.69 -9.10 24.08
N GLY A 300 -30.83 -9.75 23.97
CA GLY A 300 -32.08 -9.31 24.58
C GLY A 300 -32.06 -9.38 26.12
N SER A 301 -33.15 -8.91 26.74
CA SER A 301 -33.30 -9.01 28.21
C SER A 301 -33.24 -10.47 28.68
N GLY A 302 -32.34 -10.77 29.61
CA GLY A 302 -32.10 -12.13 30.10
C GLY A 302 -31.24 -12.99 29.17
N GLY A 303 -30.83 -12.51 28.03
CA GLY A 303 -29.96 -13.23 27.09
C GLY A 303 -28.56 -13.48 27.65
N ALA A 304 -27.98 -14.61 27.28
CA ALA A 304 -26.70 -15.07 27.81
C ALA A 304 -25.50 -14.15 27.53
N ARG A 305 -25.65 -13.19 26.59
CA ARG A 305 -24.61 -12.20 26.21
C ARG A 305 -25.10 -10.76 26.34
N ALA A 306 -26.23 -10.53 27.05
CA ALA A 306 -26.83 -9.20 27.23
C ALA A 306 -25.86 -8.20 27.88
N SER A 307 -24.93 -8.67 28.73
CA SER A 307 -23.92 -7.84 29.38
C SER A 307 -22.98 -7.14 28.40
N LEU A 308 -22.72 -7.70 27.21
CA LEU A 308 -21.89 -7.09 26.17
C LEU A 308 -22.48 -5.78 25.63
N MET A 309 -23.80 -5.61 25.68
CA MET A 309 -24.48 -4.38 25.24
C MET A 309 -24.08 -3.13 26.06
N THR A 310 -23.57 -3.33 27.27
CA THR A 310 -23.11 -2.24 28.15
C THR A 310 -21.58 -2.18 28.27
N SER A 311 -20.86 -2.96 27.47
CA SER A 311 -19.41 -2.95 27.49
C SER A 311 -18.83 -1.63 26.97
N ASN A 312 -17.83 -1.13 27.68
CA ASN A 312 -17.01 0.00 27.25
C ASN A 312 -15.67 -0.42 26.63
N GLY A 313 -15.51 -1.69 26.28
CA GLY A 313 -14.25 -2.23 25.75
C GLY A 313 -13.82 -1.62 24.40
N CYS A 314 -14.78 -1.12 23.62
CA CYS A 314 -14.48 -0.37 22.39
C CYS A 314 -14.03 1.08 22.68
N GLY A 315 -14.04 1.54 23.92
CA GLY A 315 -13.92 2.95 24.29
C GLY A 315 -15.14 3.77 23.82
N THR A 316 -15.12 5.06 24.04
CA THR A 316 -15.98 5.95 23.24
C THR A 316 -15.52 5.80 21.81
N PRO A 317 -16.42 5.54 20.82
CA PRO A 317 -15.99 5.52 19.44
C PRO A 317 -15.38 6.89 19.12
N THR A 318 -14.06 7.01 19.15
CA THR A 318 -13.41 7.98 18.30
C THR A 318 -13.83 7.54 16.90
N PRO A 319 -14.46 8.41 16.09
CA PRO A 319 -14.73 8.07 14.71
C PRO A 319 -13.39 7.55 14.17
N VAL A 320 -13.34 6.30 13.74
CA VAL A 320 -12.17 5.79 13.03
C VAL A 320 -12.18 6.55 11.71
N VAL A 321 -11.58 7.75 11.74
CA VAL A 321 -11.42 8.53 10.53
C VAL A 321 -10.54 7.69 9.64
N CYS A 322 -11.09 7.25 8.54
CA CYS A 322 -10.30 6.54 7.53
C CYS A 322 -9.04 7.36 7.26
N GLY A 323 -7.88 6.74 7.38
CA GLY A 323 -6.60 7.43 7.23
C GLY A 323 -6.50 8.14 5.89
N VAL A 324 -5.59 9.09 5.79
CA VAL A 324 -5.31 9.82 4.54
C VAL A 324 -4.23 9.06 3.76
N PRO A 325 -4.45 8.68 2.48
CA PRO A 325 -3.42 8.06 1.67
C PRO A 325 -2.23 9.00 1.46
N SER A 326 -1.00 8.49 1.61
CA SER A 326 0.20 9.23 1.21
C SER A 326 0.44 9.02 -0.28
N LEU A 327 0.61 10.09 -1.05
CA LEU A 327 0.85 10.01 -2.48
C LEU A 327 2.24 9.45 -2.77
N GLY A 328 2.30 8.49 -3.69
CA GLY A 328 3.53 7.96 -4.24
C GLY A 328 3.97 8.68 -5.51
N THR A 329 5.13 8.30 -6.02
CA THR A 329 5.67 8.87 -7.28
C THR A 329 4.78 8.49 -8.46
N THR A 330 4.38 9.49 -9.26
CA THR A 330 3.67 9.27 -10.52
C THR A 330 4.60 8.59 -11.53
N SER A 331 4.13 7.56 -12.23
CA SER A 331 4.91 6.77 -13.19
C SER A 331 4.20 6.67 -14.55
N GLY A 332 4.87 6.10 -15.56
CA GLY A 332 4.28 5.88 -16.88
C GLY A 332 3.78 7.16 -17.57
N ILE A 333 4.43 8.31 -17.30
CA ILE A 333 4.05 9.60 -17.88
C ILE A 333 4.38 9.60 -19.37
N THR A 334 3.35 9.82 -20.18
CA THR A 334 3.43 9.97 -21.63
C THR A 334 2.74 11.26 -22.08
N GLN A 335 2.54 11.44 -23.37
CA GLN A 335 1.79 12.59 -23.88
C GLN A 335 0.31 12.57 -23.49
N THR A 336 -0.27 11.37 -23.30
CA THR A 336 -1.72 11.20 -23.11
C THR A 336 -2.09 10.31 -21.95
N ALA A 337 -1.11 9.86 -21.14
CA ALA A 337 -1.33 8.97 -20.01
C ALA A 337 -0.35 9.22 -18.86
N ALA A 338 -0.75 8.83 -17.64
CA ALA A 338 0.10 8.77 -16.46
C ALA A 338 -0.50 7.78 -15.45
N THR A 339 0.31 7.15 -14.61
CA THR A 339 -0.14 6.31 -13.51
C THR A 339 0.17 6.98 -12.18
N ILE A 340 -0.86 7.34 -11.44
CA ILE A 340 -0.75 7.88 -10.08
C ILE A 340 -0.77 6.74 -9.06
N ASN A 341 0.01 6.87 -7.99
CA ASN A 341 0.22 5.84 -6.99
C ASN A 341 0.04 6.41 -5.58
N TRP A 342 -0.33 5.58 -4.62
CA TRP A 342 -0.46 5.96 -3.20
C TRP A 342 -0.24 4.77 -2.27
N SER A 343 -0.05 5.07 -0.98
CA SER A 343 0.11 4.05 0.06
C SER A 343 -1.24 3.46 0.50
N ALA A 344 -1.21 2.19 0.93
CA ALA A 344 -2.36 1.55 1.55
C ALA A 344 -2.76 2.28 2.84
N VAL A 345 -4.08 2.43 3.03
CA VAL A 345 -4.70 2.89 4.28
C VAL A 345 -5.35 1.69 4.96
N SER A 346 -5.06 1.50 6.24
CA SER A 346 -5.61 0.39 7.01
C SER A 346 -7.15 0.45 7.02
N GLY A 347 -7.81 -0.65 6.71
CA GLY A 347 -9.26 -0.74 6.64
C GLY A 347 -9.90 -0.12 5.40
N ALA A 348 -9.13 0.42 4.46
CA ALA A 348 -9.69 0.96 3.21
C ALA A 348 -10.21 -0.16 2.32
N THR A 349 -11.44 -0.01 1.86
CA THR A 349 -12.10 -0.93 0.91
C THR A 349 -12.06 -0.39 -0.52
N ILE A 350 -12.01 0.94 -0.68
CA ILE A 350 -11.96 1.63 -1.97
C ILE A 350 -11.24 2.97 -1.82
N TYR A 351 -10.62 3.44 -2.88
CA TYR A 351 -10.00 4.76 -2.98
C TYR A 351 -10.79 5.63 -3.96
N ASN A 352 -11.12 6.84 -3.52
CA ASN A 352 -11.73 7.86 -4.37
C ASN A 352 -10.61 8.75 -4.89
N VAL A 353 -10.49 8.83 -6.18
CA VAL A 353 -9.46 9.60 -6.88
C VAL A 353 -10.11 10.76 -7.60
N GLN A 354 -9.61 11.95 -7.38
CA GLN A 354 -9.98 13.13 -8.16
C GLN A 354 -8.77 13.69 -8.89
N TYR A 355 -8.95 14.11 -10.13
CA TYR A 355 -7.91 14.74 -10.93
C TYR A 355 -8.48 15.82 -11.84
N LYS A 356 -7.66 16.78 -12.22
CA LYS A 356 -8.03 17.89 -13.10
C LYS A 356 -6.80 18.51 -13.78
N LEU A 357 -7.02 19.28 -14.83
CA LEU A 357 -6.03 20.25 -15.31
C LEU A 357 -5.71 21.24 -14.18
N SER A 358 -4.45 21.60 -14.00
CA SER A 358 -4.05 22.57 -12.95
C SER A 358 -4.80 23.91 -13.06
N THR A 359 -5.16 24.30 -14.28
CA THR A 359 -5.90 25.53 -14.61
C THR A 359 -7.43 25.39 -14.53
N SER A 360 -7.95 24.16 -14.39
CA SER A 360 -9.40 23.91 -14.30
C SER A 360 -9.92 24.06 -12.87
N ALA A 361 -11.12 24.61 -12.72
CA ALA A 361 -11.82 24.61 -11.44
C ALA A 361 -12.51 23.26 -11.15
N THR A 362 -12.83 22.46 -12.19
CA THR A 362 -13.65 21.23 -12.05
C THR A 362 -12.77 20.00 -11.92
N TRP A 363 -13.09 19.15 -10.91
CA TRP A 363 -12.47 17.85 -10.69
C TRP A 363 -13.22 16.74 -11.43
N THR A 364 -12.47 15.83 -12.02
CA THR A 364 -12.98 14.53 -12.49
C THR A 364 -12.78 13.51 -11.38
N ASN A 365 -13.84 12.78 -11.01
CA ASN A 365 -13.81 11.80 -9.92
C ASN A 365 -13.92 10.38 -10.48
N THR A 366 -13.20 9.45 -9.87
CA THR A 366 -13.25 8.02 -10.15
C THR A 366 -12.86 7.22 -8.91
N THR A 367 -13.07 5.91 -8.92
CA THR A 367 -12.78 5.03 -7.79
C THR A 367 -11.98 3.81 -8.22
N THR A 368 -11.19 3.24 -7.30
CA THR A 368 -10.47 1.98 -7.50
C THR A 368 -10.23 1.28 -6.16
N ALA A 369 -10.18 -0.05 -6.16
CA ALA A 369 -9.74 -0.82 -5.01
C ALA A 369 -8.21 -1.00 -4.95
N GLY A 370 -7.49 -0.65 -6.04
CA GLY A 370 -6.03 -0.76 -6.13
C GLY A 370 -5.30 0.41 -5.47
N LEU A 371 -4.00 0.31 -5.38
CA LEU A 371 -3.09 1.36 -4.86
C LEU A 371 -2.50 2.25 -5.96
N SER A 372 -3.05 2.14 -7.16
CA SER A 372 -2.68 2.94 -8.32
C SER A 372 -3.85 3.12 -9.27
N LEU A 373 -3.78 4.16 -10.09
CA LEU A 373 -4.75 4.42 -11.15
C LEU A 373 -4.03 4.93 -12.40
N SER A 374 -4.27 4.28 -13.53
CA SER A 374 -3.79 4.75 -14.83
C SER A 374 -4.81 5.73 -15.42
N LEU A 375 -4.38 6.97 -15.61
CA LEU A 375 -5.13 8.03 -16.29
C LEU A 375 -4.79 8.00 -17.78
N THR A 376 -5.78 8.08 -18.65
CA THR A 376 -5.64 8.10 -20.12
C THR A 376 -6.44 9.24 -20.73
N GLY A 377 -6.18 9.56 -22.00
CA GLY A 377 -6.87 10.66 -22.68
C GLY A 377 -6.46 12.04 -22.19
N LEU A 378 -5.27 12.15 -21.60
CA LEU A 378 -4.72 13.41 -21.11
C LEU A 378 -4.22 14.29 -22.27
N THR A 379 -4.15 15.59 -22.02
CA THR A 379 -3.57 16.57 -22.98
C THR A 379 -2.05 16.60 -22.81
N ALA A 380 -1.32 16.57 -23.91
CA ALA A 380 0.14 16.61 -23.91
C ALA A 380 0.70 17.95 -23.41
N GLY A 381 1.87 17.91 -22.76
CA GLY A 381 2.58 19.10 -22.26
C GLY A 381 1.83 19.87 -21.18
N THR A 382 0.93 19.21 -20.44
CA THR A 382 -0.03 19.88 -19.56
C THR A 382 0.12 19.39 -18.13
N VAL A 383 0.00 20.31 -17.18
CA VAL A 383 0.06 20.02 -15.73
C VAL A 383 -1.32 19.55 -15.25
N TYR A 384 -1.35 18.42 -14.57
CA TYR A 384 -2.51 17.87 -13.88
C TYR A 384 -2.30 17.86 -12.38
N ASN A 385 -3.36 18.18 -11.65
CA ASN A 385 -3.44 18.03 -10.20
C ASN A 385 -4.31 16.82 -9.86
N PHE A 386 -4.00 16.10 -8.78
CA PHE A 386 -4.78 14.98 -8.29
C PHE A 386 -4.76 14.89 -6.77
N ALA A 387 -5.78 14.26 -6.19
CA ALA A 387 -5.83 13.92 -4.78
C ALA A 387 -6.61 12.61 -4.59
N VAL A 388 -6.32 11.91 -3.50
CA VAL A 388 -6.88 10.59 -3.19
C VAL A 388 -7.42 10.59 -1.77
N SER A 389 -8.62 10.03 -1.57
CA SER A 389 -9.13 9.67 -0.25
C SER A 389 -9.44 8.19 -0.18
N ALA A 390 -9.39 7.63 1.01
CA ALA A 390 -9.76 6.24 1.26
C ALA A 390 -11.16 6.16 1.86
N THR A 391 -11.94 5.14 1.50
CA THR A 391 -13.21 4.80 2.13
C THR A 391 -13.04 3.52 2.92
N CYS A 392 -13.35 3.58 4.20
CA CYS A 392 -13.40 2.48 5.14
C CYS A 392 -14.86 2.20 5.53
N PRO A 393 -15.17 1.08 6.21
CA PRO A 393 -16.51 0.81 6.72
C PRO A 393 -17.10 1.95 7.58
N ALA A 394 -16.25 2.70 8.27
CA ALA A 394 -16.64 3.86 9.11
C ALA A 394 -16.88 5.16 8.33
N GLY A 395 -16.68 5.17 7.02
CA GLY A 395 -16.87 6.33 6.16
C GLY A 395 -15.63 6.69 5.32
N THR A 396 -15.75 7.76 4.55
CA THR A 396 -14.66 8.26 3.71
C THR A 396 -13.78 9.22 4.50
N GLY A 397 -12.47 8.98 4.47
CA GLY A 397 -11.45 9.85 5.07
C GLY A 397 -11.22 11.14 4.28
N ASN A 398 -10.38 11.99 4.83
CA ASN A 398 -9.97 13.23 4.16
C ASN A 398 -9.15 12.93 2.89
N LEU A 399 -9.18 13.88 1.95
CA LEU A 399 -8.31 13.86 0.78
C LEU A 399 -6.84 14.02 1.20
N SER A 400 -5.94 13.39 0.45
CA SER A 400 -4.51 13.65 0.51
C SER A 400 -4.18 15.12 0.20
N ALA A 401 -2.98 15.55 0.50
CA ALA A 401 -2.44 16.75 -0.13
C ALA A 401 -2.54 16.62 -1.65
N THR A 402 -2.69 17.75 -2.35
CA THR A 402 -2.75 17.75 -3.82
C THR A 402 -1.38 17.43 -4.40
N GLY A 403 -1.30 16.33 -5.14
CA GLY A 403 -0.15 16.00 -5.98
C GLY A 403 -0.28 16.59 -7.38
N SER A 404 0.82 16.67 -8.11
CA SER A 404 0.83 17.12 -9.50
C SER A 404 1.80 16.32 -10.37
N PHE A 405 1.52 16.25 -11.66
CA PHE A 405 2.44 15.75 -12.69
C PHE A 405 2.23 16.52 -14.00
N THR A 406 3.23 16.47 -14.89
CA THR A 406 3.14 17.08 -16.22
C THR A 406 3.27 16.00 -17.27
N THR A 407 2.32 15.92 -18.20
CA THR A 407 2.41 15.03 -19.37
C THR A 407 3.53 15.48 -20.29
N THR A 408 4.15 14.53 -21.02
CA THR A 408 5.19 14.89 -21.99
C THR A 408 4.62 15.78 -23.10
N ALA A 409 5.36 16.81 -23.49
CA ALA A 409 4.95 17.70 -24.57
C ALA A 409 4.95 16.97 -25.92
N VAL A 410 4.10 17.41 -26.84
CA VAL A 410 4.21 17.00 -28.23
C VAL A 410 5.49 17.62 -28.77
N VAL A 411 6.48 16.80 -29.07
CA VAL A 411 7.67 17.26 -29.82
C VAL A 411 7.25 17.43 -31.27
N SER A 412 7.13 18.67 -31.74
CA SER A 412 6.96 18.95 -33.15
C SER A 412 8.15 18.38 -33.92
N ALA A 413 7.90 17.73 -35.04
CA ALA A 413 8.98 17.29 -35.91
C ALA A 413 9.85 18.49 -36.28
N CYS A 414 11.16 18.33 -36.15
CA CYS A 414 12.13 19.36 -36.46
C CYS A 414 12.08 19.69 -37.97
N THR A 415 11.87 20.97 -38.29
CA THR A 415 12.09 21.47 -39.65
C THR A 415 13.46 22.09 -39.70
N ASP A 416 14.38 21.49 -40.47
CA ASP A 416 15.70 22.04 -40.74
C ASP A 416 15.63 22.91 -41.98
N ASN A 417 15.85 24.21 -41.79
CA ASN A 417 15.83 25.20 -42.88
C ASN A 417 17.22 25.47 -43.47
N TYR A 418 18.25 24.80 -42.99
CA TYR A 418 19.65 25.06 -43.37
C TYR A 418 20.22 24.01 -44.31
N GLU A 419 19.44 23.03 -44.71
CA GLU A 419 19.85 22.01 -45.68
C GLU A 419 19.93 22.54 -47.11
N ASN A 420 20.86 22.09 -48.04
CA ASN A 420 21.97 21.15 -47.79
C ASN A 420 23.21 21.92 -47.36
N ASN A 421 23.78 21.62 -46.20
CA ASN A 421 24.96 22.30 -45.65
C ASN A 421 26.09 21.33 -45.24
N ASN A 422 26.16 20.17 -45.87
CA ASN A 422 27.01 19.01 -45.52
C ASN A 422 28.53 19.20 -45.79
N SER A 423 29.01 20.40 -46.10
CA SER A 423 30.44 20.68 -46.31
C SER A 423 30.81 22.12 -45.99
N LEU A 424 32.09 22.40 -45.78
CA LEU A 424 32.60 23.76 -45.56
C LEU A 424 32.22 24.72 -46.69
N SER A 425 32.21 24.25 -47.95
CA SER A 425 31.84 25.05 -49.11
C SER A 425 30.34 25.27 -49.25
N ALA A 426 29.52 24.38 -48.67
CA ALA A 426 28.07 24.44 -48.69
C ALA A 426 27.50 25.10 -47.40
N SER A 427 28.35 25.62 -46.52
CA SER A 427 27.93 26.23 -45.26
C SER A 427 26.87 27.31 -45.46
N LYS A 428 25.81 27.28 -44.63
CA LYS A 428 24.72 28.26 -44.67
C LYS A 428 24.95 29.42 -43.73
N ALA A 429 24.55 30.61 -44.14
CA ALA A 429 24.63 31.78 -43.28
C ALA A 429 23.65 31.65 -42.10
N MET A 430 24.14 31.88 -40.88
CA MET A 430 23.33 31.94 -39.67
C MET A 430 23.34 33.33 -39.04
N PRO A 431 22.23 33.75 -38.39
CA PRO A 431 22.21 35.01 -37.65
C PRO A 431 23.14 34.96 -36.46
N LYS A 432 23.73 36.09 -36.09
CA LYS A 432 24.49 36.27 -34.85
C LYS A 432 23.55 36.60 -33.70
N ASN A 433 23.90 36.18 -32.51
CA ASN A 433 23.19 36.48 -31.25
C ASN A 433 21.72 35.99 -31.20
N THR A 434 21.37 35.02 -32.05
CA THR A 434 20.03 34.42 -32.16
C THR A 434 20.16 32.90 -32.21
N ASP A 435 19.24 32.23 -31.54
CA ASP A 435 19.16 30.76 -31.57
C ASP A 435 18.61 30.31 -32.92
N ILE A 436 19.24 29.29 -33.48
CA ILE A 436 18.71 28.56 -34.63
C ILE A 436 18.48 27.10 -34.23
N THR A 437 17.62 26.40 -34.95
CA THR A 437 17.42 24.97 -34.82
C THR A 437 17.77 24.26 -36.12
N ALA A 438 18.48 23.16 -36.03
CA ALA A 438 18.84 22.31 -37.16
C ALA A 438 18.89 20.84 -36.71
N LYS A 439 19.18 19.92 -37.63
CA LYS A 439 19.04 18.50 -37.38
C LYS A 439 20.11 17.69 -38.11
N ILE A 440 20.83 16.84 -37.40
CA ILE A 440 21.63 15.77 -38.02
C ILE A 440 20.66 14.64 -38.37
N ALA A 441 20.20 14.58 -39.63
CA ALA A 441 19.09 13.73 -40.06
C ALA A 441 19.51 12.26 -40.35
N SER A 442 20.80 12.01 -40.56
CA SER A 442 21.35 10.67 -40.84
C SER A 442 22.79 10.53 -40.32
N SER A 443 23.32 9.32 -40.27
CA SER A 443 24.70 9.04 -39.84
C SER A 443 25.78 9.67 -40.74
N THR A 444 25.42 10.15 -41.92
CA THR A 444 26.35 10.80 -42.86
C THR A 444 26.15 12.31 -42.93
N ASP A 445 25.13 12.81 -42.27
CA ASP A 445 24.76 14.21 -42.24
C ASP A 445 25.75 15.04 -41.41
N LYS A 446 26.00 16.27 -41.83
CA LYS A 446 26.98 17.20 -41.26
C LYS A 446 26.53 18.61 -41.47
N ASP A 447 26.41 19.38 -40.41
CA ASP A 447 25.92 20.75 -40.51
C ASP A 447 27.03 21.77 -40.45
N TYR A 448 27.16 22.54 -41.51
CA TYR A 448 28.09 23.66 -41.60
C TYR A 448 27.34 24.98 -41.71
N PHE A 449 27.61 25.88 -40.77
CA PHE A 449 27.07 27.24 -40.73
C PHE A 449 28.18 28.26 -40.89
N ASN A 450 27.85 29.50 -41.32
CA ASN A 450 28.83 30.57 -41.34
C ASN A 450 28.24 31.90 -40.86
N PHE A 451 29.11 32.72 -40.28
CA PHE A 451 28.84 34.10 -39.90
C PHE A 451 30.11 34.94 -40.04
N THR A 452 29.96 36.28 -40.07
CA THR A 452 31.09 37.19 -40.27
C THR A 452 31.24 38.11 -39.06
N THR A 453 32.48 38.26 -38.56
CA THR A 453 32.85 39.21 -37.52
C THR A 453 33.50 40.46 -38.08
N THR A 454 33.34 41.56 -37.34
CA THR A 454 33.94 42.87 -37.62
C THR A 454 34.84 43.28 -36.45
N THR A 455 35.52 44.41 -36.58
CA THR A 455 36.36 44.95 -35.48
C THR A 455 35.52 45.27 -34.22
N ALA A 456 34.21 45.51 -34.39
CA ALA A 456 33.30 45.84 -33.31
C ALA A 456 32.78 44.60 -32.54
N ASP A 457 32.91 43.40 -33.10
CA ASP A 457 32.33 42.17 -32.50
C ASP A 457 33.22 40.92 -32.71
N LYS A 458 34.49 41.07 -32.46
CA LYS A 458 35.54 40.06 -32.74
C LYS A 458 35.67 38.93 -31.69
N ASN A 459 34.94 39.03 -30.59
CA ASN A 459 34.88 37.94 -29.60
C ASN A 459 33.71 37.04 -29.94
N ILE A 460 33.94 35.74 -29.94
CA ILE A 460 32.99 34.71 -30.38
C ILE A 460 32.71 33.75 -29.25
N ARG A 461 31.44 33.40 -29.07
CA ARG A 461 31.00 32.26 -28.28
C ARG A 461 30.01 31.44 -29.11
N ILE A 462 30.26 30.14 -29.21
CA ILE A 462 29.37 29.17 -29.83
C ILE A 462 28.77 28.32 -28.73
N ASP A 463 27.45 28.25 -28.69
CA ASP A 463 26.72 27.36 -27.77
C ASP A 463 25.87 26.41 -28.64
N LEU A 464 26.09 25.09 -28.45
CA LEU A 464 25.32 24.02 -29.02
C LEU A 464 24.61 23.26 -27.88
N PHE A 465 23.29 23.24 -27.87
CA PHE A 465 22.48 22.76 -26.75
C PHE A 465 21.17 22.12 -27.21
N ASN A 466 20.39 21.56 -26.28
CA ASN A 466 19.19 20.74 -26.56
C ASN A 466 19.52 19.55 -27.48
N LEU A 467 20.62 18.86 -27.20
CA LEU A 467 21.15 17.79 -28.05
C LEU A 467 20.26 16.55 -27.96
N PRO A 468 19.71 16.05 -29.09
CA PRO A 468 18.95 14.81 -29.10
C PRO A 468 19.80 13.55 -29.20
N ALA A 469 21.11 13.69 -29.44
CA ALA A 469 22.11 12.64 -29.44
C ALA A 469 23.49 13.26 -29.13
N ASP A 470 24.56 12.47 -29.10
CA ASP A 470 25.91 12.92 -28.83
C ASP A 470 26.49 13.70 -30.02
N TYR A 471 26.41 15.03 -29.93
CA TYR A 471 26.84 15.97 -30.99
C TYR A 471 27.93 16.88 -30.49
N ASP A 472 28.97 17.04 -31.32
CA ASP A 472 30.12 17.90 -31.09
C ASP A 472 30.12 19.11 -31.98
N VAL A 473 30.89 20.14 -31.61
CA VAL A 473 31.01 21.37 -32.42
C VAL A 473 32.48 21.79 -32.66
N LYS A 474 32.75 22.24 -33.86
CA LYS A 474 34.05 22.81 -34.24
C LYS A 474 33.89 24.20 -34.84
N LEU A 475 34.81 25.10 -34.51
CA LEU A 475 34.90 26.43 -35.07
C LEU A 475 36.09 26.52 -36.03
N TYR A 476 35.84 26.99 -37.26
CA TYR A 476 36.83 27.21 -38.30
C TYR A 476 36.92 28.68 -38.66
N ARG A 477 38.09 29.15 -39.07
CA ARG A 477 38.33 30.43 -39.76
C ARG A 477 39.11 30.17 -41.02
N ASN A 478 38.59 30.64 -42.20
CA ASN A 478 39.25 30.42 -43.51
C ASN A 478 39.68 28.96 -43.73
N ASN A 479 38.87 27.99 -43.40
CA ASN A 479 39.12 26.54 -43.47
C ASN A 479 40.17 25.99 -42.46
N THR A 480 40.72 26.82 -41.57
CA THR A 480 41.60 26.39 -40.50
C THR A 480 40.79 26.17 -39.23
N LEU A 481 40.93 25.01 -38.55
CA LEU A 481 40.34 24.73 -37.27
C LEU A 481 40.85 25.70 -36.20
N VAL A 482 39.94 26.34 -35.48
CA VAL A 482 40.24 27.31 -34.43
C VAL A 482 40.04 26.70 -33.06
N SER A 483 38.92 26.00 -32.85
CA SER A 483 38.59 25.38 -31.56
C SER A 483 37.61 24.24 -31.76
N THR A 484 37.53 23.34 -30.76
CA THR A 484 36.59 22.21 -30.69
C THR A 484 36.03 22.13 -29.28
N SER A 485 34.76 21.78 -29.17
CA SER A 485 34.13 21.32 -27.92
C SER A 485 33.47 19.97 -28.21
N ALA A 486 33.74 18.97 -27.33
CA ALA A 486 33.36 17.56 -27.53
C ALA A 486 33.12 16.89 -26.17
N ASN A 487 32.02 17.25 -25.52
CA ASN A 487 31.54 16.64 -24.29
C ASN A 487 30.75 15.37 -24.61
N SER A 488 30.79 14.39 -23.75
CA SER A 488 30.11 13.12 -23.97
C SER A 488 28.57 13.22 -23.82
N GLY A 489 27.85 12.46 -24.64
CA GLY A 489 26.40 12.29 -24.56
C GLY A 489 25.62 13.53 -25.02
N THR A 490 24.55 13.88 -24.34
CA THR A 490 23.70 15.05 -24.70
C THR A 490 24.07 16.32 -23.93
N THR A 491 25.28 16.37 -23.38
CA THR A 491 25.83 17.54 -22.70
C THR A 491 26.06 18.68 -23.71
N SER A 492 25.64 19.89 -23.36
CA SER A 492 25.81 21.06 -24.23
C SER A 492 27.28 21.37 -24.53
N GLU A 493 27.57 21.86 -25.75
CA GLU A 493 28.89 22.24 -26.21
C GLU A 493 29.05 23.75 -26.17
N THR A 494 30.20 24.23 -25.74
CA THR A 494 30.53 25.66 -25.72
C THR A 494 31.96 25.91 -26.21
N ILE A 495 32.13 26.78 -27.18
CA ILE A 495 33.43 27.32 -27.61
C ILE A 495 33.46 28.81 -27.28
N VAL A 496 34.49 29.26 -26.58
CA VAL A 496 34.81 30.68 -26.38
C VAL A 496 36.10 30.99 -27.13
N TYR A 497 36.05 31.97 -28.05
CA TYR A 497 37.21 32.40 -28.81
C TYR A 497 37.28 33.93 -28.82
N ASN A 498 38.09 34.49 -27.96
CA ASN A 498 38.25 35.93 -27.77
C ASN A 498 39.38 36.51 -28.62
N ASN A 499 39.24 37.77 -28.98
CA ASN A 499 40.18 38.54 -29.80
C ASN A 499 40.48 37.91 -31.17
N GLY A 500 39.49 37.23 -31.74
CA GLY A 500 39.61 36.64 -33.07
C GLY A 500 39.89 37.68 -34.13
N ALA A 501 40.59 37.31 -35.18
CA ALA A 501 40.74 38.18 -36.33
C ALA A 501 39.42 38.31 -37.10
N THR A 502 39.10 39.49 -37.63
CA THR A 502 37.89 39.75 -38.39
C THR A 502 37.79 38.87 -39.64
N GLY A 503 36.57 38.55 -40.05
CA GLY A 503 36.31 37.73 -41.23
C GLY A 503 35.22 36.69 -41.05
N THR A 504 35.15 35.75 -42.00
CA THR A 504 34.15 34.68 -41.96
C THR A 504 34.59 33.50 -41.14
N TYR A 505 33.76 33.14 -40.17
CA TYR A 505 33.89 31.92 -39.36
C TYR A 505 32.87 30.89 -39.81
N ARG A 506 33.19 29.60 -39.61
CA ARG A 506 32.30 28.49 -39.88
C ARG A 506 32.19 27.62 -38.65
N VAL A 507 30.95 27.26 -38.33
CA VAL A 507 30.61 26.30 -37.27
C VAL A 507 30.30 24.98 -37.93
N TYR A 508 30.90 23.89 -37.44
CA TYR A 508 30.65 22.54 -37.89
C TYR A 508 30.07 21.74 -36.72
N VAL A 509 28.82 21.28 -36.85
CA VAL A 509 28.15 20.38 -35.94
C VAL A 509 28.13 18.98 -36.54
N TYR A 510 28.47 17.97 -35.77
CA TYR A 510 28.51 16.58 -36.21
C TYR A 510 28.20 15.64 -35.09
N GLY A 511 27.67 14.43 -35.42
CA GLY A 511 27.44 13.37 -34.44
C GLY A 511 28.72 12.59 -34.11
N TYR A 512 29.03 12.46 -32.83
CA TYR A 512 30.09 11.59 -32.37
C TYR A 512 29.77 10.14 -32.73
N ASN A 513 30.73 9.37 -33.22
CA ASN A 513 30.53 8.00 -33.71
C ASN A 513 29.33 7.84 -34.65
N SER A 514 29.06 8.83 -35.49
CA SER A 514 27.92 8.87 -36.42
C SER A 514 26.55 8.92 -35.72
N ALA A 515 26.46 9.48 -34.53
CA ALA A 515 25.20 9.74 -33.84
C ALA A 515 24.31 10.70 -34.64
N PHE A 516 23.02 10.42 -34.71
CA PHE A 516 22.06 11.29 -35.43
C PHE A 516 20.65 11.15 -34.80
N ASN A 517 19.77 12.11 -35.13
CA ASN A 517 18.36 12.02 -34.77
C ASN A 517 17.51 12.55 -35.92
N ALA A 518 16.74 11.66 -36.57
CA ALA A 518 15.96 11.99 -37.77
C ALA A 518 14.73 12.88 -37.50
N THR A 519 14.34 13.08 -36.22
CA THR A 519 13.09 13.74 -35.84
C THR A 519 13.25 14.99 -34.99
N LEU A 520 14.26 15.05 -34.13
CA LEU A 520 14.47 16.12 -33.16
C LEU A 520 15.56 17.08 -33.62
N CYS A 521 15.36 18.37 -33.34
CA CYS A 521 16.37 19.41 -33.54
C CYS A 521 17.35 19.46 -32.35
N TYR A 522 18.56 19.92 -32.66
CA TYR A 522 19.43 20.60 -31.70
C TYR A 522 19.25 22.13 -31.83
N SER A 523 19.77 22.90 -30.88
CA SER A 523 19.83 24.37 -30.92
C SER A 523 21.28 24.83 -31.03
N LEU A 524 21.52 25.85 -31.82
CA LEU A 524 22.85 26.45 -32.04
C LEU A 524 22.76 27.96 -31.96
N ARG A 525 23.71 28.57 -31.24
CA ARG A 525 23.89 30.03 -31.18
C ARG A 525 25.32 30.40 -31.45
N ALA A 526 25.53 31.37 -32.35
CA ALA A 526 26.81 32.06 -32.52
C ALA A 526 26.68 33.48 -31.95
N SER A 527 27.19 33.69 -30.75
CA SER A 527 27.25 34.98 -30.09
C SER A 527 28.53 35.72 -30.44
N THR A 528 28.41 37.02 -30.78
CA THR A 528 29.56 37.88 -31.04
C THR A 528 29.48 39.17 -30.22
N SER A 529 30.63 39.67 -29.73
CA SER A 529 30.67 40.83 -28.83
C SER A 529 31.96 41.64 -29.00
N SER A 530 31.87 42.94 -28.67
CA SER A 530 33.05 43.82 -28.52
C SER A 530 33.80 43.53 -27.23
N VAL A 531 33.12 42.99 -26.21
CA VAL A 531 33.67 42.58 -24.92
C VAL A 531 34.01 41.10 -24.94
N ALA A 532 35.16 40.71 -24.40
CA ALA A 532 35.55 39.31 -24.29
C ALA A 532 34.55 38.52 -23.47
N PHE A 533 34.15 37.34 -23.98
CA PHE A 533 33.39 36.37 -23.22
C PHE A 533 34.29 35.77 -22.09
N ARG A 534 33.73 35.59 -20.89
CA ARG A 534 34.44 34.84 -19.83
C ARG A 534 34.51 33.40 -20.28
N GLU A 535 35.70 32.80 -20.26
CA GLU A 535 35.82 31.37 -20.25
C GLU A 535 35.15 30.87 -18.95
N MET A 536 34.08 30.12 -19.10
CA MET A 536 33.66 29.28 -17.98
C MET A 536 34.79 28.28 -17.84
N GLN A 537 35.60 28.37 -16.75
CA GLN A 537 36.34 27.21 -16.33
C GLN A 537 35.27 26.12 -16.17
N GLN A 538 35.31 25.13 -17.05
CA GLN A 538 34.74 23.85 -16.70
C GLN A 538 35.49 23.48 -15.39
N GLU A 539 34.79 23.54 -14.26
CA GLU A 539 35.12 22.54 -13.25
C GLU A 539 35.01 21.23 -14.00
N GLU A 540 36.14 20.60 -14.25
CA GLU A 540 36.17 19.19 -14.56
C GLU A 540 35.26 18.54 -13.52
N THR A 541 34.04 18.24 -13.90
CA THR A 541 33.37 17.12 -13.33
C THR A 541 34.14 15.93 -13.86
N THR A 542 35.33 15.71 -13.27
CA THR A 542 35.85 14.36 -13.20
C THR A 542 34.64 13.53 -12.79
N ASP A 543 34.21 12.61 -13.67
CA ASP A 543 33.47 11.45 -13.24
C ASP A 543 34.10 11.05 -11.90
N ALA A 544 33.46 11.47 -10.81
CA ALA A 544 33.76 10.92 -9.52
C ALA A 544 33.35 9.46 -9.63
N VAL A 545 34.29 8.64 -10.09
CA VAL A 545 34.48 7.36 -9.46
C VAL A 545 34.23 7.65 -8.00
N PHE A 546 33.18 7.06 -7.45
CA PHE A 546 32.87 7.07 -6.01
C PHE A 546 34.14 6.56 -5.31
N THR A 547 35.12 7.43 -5.14
CA THR A 547 36.07 7.30 -4.05
C THR A 547 35.24 7.62 -2.84
N GLU A 548 34.99 6.61 -2.01
CA GLU A 548 34.45 6.75 -0.67
C GLU A 548 35.06 8.02 -0.08
N ARG A 549 34.30 9.12 -0.04
CA ARG A 549 34.61 10.25 0.81
C ARG A 549 34.29 9.79 2.21
N ASN A 550 35.30 9.29 2.90
CA ASN A 550 35.21 9.04 4.33
C ASN A 550 34.85 10.38 4.98
N GLY A 551 33.62 10.51 5.51
CA GLY A 551 33.21 11.71 6.19
C GLY A 551 31.70 12.02 6.07
N LEU A 552 31.37 13.26 6.36
CA LEU A 552 30.01 13.81 6.37
C LEU A 552 29.66 14.39 5.00
N ALA A 553 28.49 14.03 4.44
CA ALA A 553 28.00 14.55 3.17
C ALA A 553 26.52 14.94 3.23
N ILE A 554 26.13 16.02 2.55
CA ILE A 554 24.73 16.39 2.33
C ILE A 554 24.17 15.48 1.24
N ALA A 555 23.33 14.52 1.63
CA ALA A 555 22.65 13.64 0.69
C ALA A 555 21.58 14.41 -0.11
N ASN A 556 20.79 15.26 0.59
CA ASN A 556 19.75 16.08 -0.04
C ASN A 556 19.41 17.31 0.81
N ALA A 557 18.86 18.36 0.19
CA ALA A 557 18.30 19.53 0.86
C ALA A 557 17.02 19.94 0.09
N TYR A 558 15.87 19.77 0.72
CA TYR A 558 14.58 19.98 0.07
C TYR A 558 13.50 20.55 0.99
N PRO A 559 12.49 21.27 0.47
CA PRO A 559 12.41 21.73 -0.92
C PRO A 559 13.47 22.78 -1.23
N ASN A 560 13.98 22.79 -2.46
CA ASN A 560 14.89 23.83 -2.95
C ASN A 560 14.49 24.15 -4.41
N PRO A 561 13.85 25.30 -4.70
CA PRO A 561 13.57 26.44 -3.77
C PRO A 561 12.64 26.10 -2.60
N THR A 562 12.81 26.85 -1.50
CA THR A 562 11.98 26.73 -0.30
C THR A 562 11.23 28.00 0.01
N GLN A 563 10.01 27.88 0.55
CA GLN A 563 9.22 29.03 1.02
C GLN A 563 9.41 29.32 2.52
N GLY A 564 10.04 28.42 3.29
CA GLY A 564 10.25 28.64 4.72
C GLY A 564 10.96 27.49 5.43
N LYS A 565 10.57 26.25 5.19
CA LYS A 565 11.17 25.07 5.83
C LYS A 565 12.06 24.31 4.86
N LEU A 566 13.26 23.99 5.32
CA LEU A 566 14.25 23.22 4.57
C LEU A 566 14.62 21.95 5.34
N ASN A 567 14.39 20.78 4.76
CA ASN A 567 14.88 19.52 5.28
C ASN A 567 16.24 19.20 4.67
N VAL A 568 17.24 18.96 5.52
CA VAL A 568 18.60 18.61 5.12
C VAL A 568 18.85 17.15 5.51
N SER A 569 19.04 16.29 4.53
CA SER A 569 19.43 14.90 4.74
C SER A 569 20.95 14.78 4.66
N LEU A 570 21.55 14.14 5.66
CA LEU A 570 22.99 13.96 5.78
C LEU A 570 23.31 12.48 5.83
N ASN A 571 24.41 12.07 5.20
CA ASN A 571 25.04 10.78 5.46
C ASN A 571 26.32 11.00 6.26
N SER A 572 26.47 10.29 7.38
CA SER A 572 27.65 10.32 8.23
C SER A 572 28.23 8.91 8.37
N ASP A 573 29.54 8.77 8.29
CA ASP A 573 30.25 7.52 8.53
C ASP A 573 30.71 7.35 10.00
N GLU A 574 30.48 8.34 10.84
CA GLU A 574 30.74 8.31 12.28
C GLU A 574 29.67 9.05 13.08
N GLU A 575 29.57 8.71 14.36
CA GLU A 575 28.75 9.45 15.33
C GLU A 575 29.51 10.67 15.83
N GLY A 576 28.84 11.80 15.94
CA GLY A 576 29.46 13.01 16.47
C GLY A 576 28.65 14.29 16.28
N GLU A 577 29.16 15.37 16.89
CA GLU A 577 28.56 16.69 16.69
C GLU A 577 28.87 17.23 15.29
N VAL A 578 27.82 17.74 14.63
CA VAL A 578 27.91 18.44 13.35
C VAL A 578 27.33 19.83 13.49
N SER A 579 27.99 20.83 12.89
CA SER A 579 27.48 22.18 12.74
C SER A 579 26.81 22.31 11.38
N VAL A 580 25.56 22.77 11.37
CA VAL A 580 24.80 23.08 10.17
C VAL A 580 24.58 24.58 10.12
N ALA A 581 25.17 25.26 9.16
CA ALA A 581 25.15 26.72 9.06
C ALA A 581 24.66 27.21 7.70
N LEU A 582 23.91 28.30 7.69
CA LEU A 582 23.46 28.99 6.48
C LEU A 582 24.13 30.37 6.38
N PHE A 583 24.67 30.67 5.23
CA PHE A 583 25.34 31.93 4.93
C PHE A 583 24.64 32.67 3.80
N ASP A 584 24.64 34.01 3.83
CA ASP A 584 24.27 34.78 2.65
C ASP A 584 25.42 34.82 1.62
N LEU A 585 25.14 35.32 0.43
CA LEU A 585 26.14 35.40 -0.66
C LEU A 585 27.32 36.33 -0.37
N THR A 586 27.28 37.14 0.72
CA THR A 586 28.41 37.92 1.19
C THR A 586 29.31 37.17 2.16
N GLY A 587 28.96 35.93 2.51
CA GLY A 587 29.67 35.09 3.46
C GLY A 587 29.32 35.36 4.94
N ARG A 588 28.29 36.14 5.21
CA ARG A 588 27.82 36.40 6.57
C ARG A 588 26.97 35.21 7.03
N LYS A 589 27.29 34.64 8.19
CA LYS A 589 26.53 33.54 8.79
C LYS A 589 25.17 34.08 9.31
N ILE A 590 24.10 33.43 8.86
CA ILE A 590 22.70 33.80 9.17
C ILE A 590 22.10 32.85 10.20
N ILE A 591 22.30 31.53 10.02
CA ILE A 591 21.82 30.47 10.92
C ILE A 591 22.99 29.59 11.26
N GLU A 592 23.06 29.11 12.50
CA GLU A 592 23.93 27.99 12.90
C GLU A 592 23.23 27.16 13.95
N GLN A 593 23.24 25.85 13.75
CA GLN A 593 22.73 24.86 14.68
C GLN A 593 23.73 23.71 14.82
N ASN A 594 24.00 23.33 16.05
CA ASN A 594 24.78 22.13 16.34
C ASN A 594 23.82 20.96 16.53
N TRP A 595 24.16 19.83 15.96
CA TRP A 595 23.32 18.64 15.99
C TRP A 595 24.20 17.39 16.12
N PHE A 596 23.65 16.30 16.71
CA PHE A 596 24.38 15.05 16.85
C PHE A 596 23.98 14.12 15.69
N ALA A 597 24.94 13.77 14.84
CA ALA A 597 24.74 12.83 13.74
C ALA A 597 25.09 11.41 14.19
N TYR A 598 24.30 10.44 13.76
CA TYR A 598 24.56 9.01 13.90
C TYR A 598 25.11 8.44 12.60
N VAL A 599 25.79 7.29 12.67
CA VAL A 599 26.27 6.59 11.46
C VAL A 599 25.10 6.28 10.53
N GLY A 600 25.25 6.60 9.25
CA GLY A 600 24.23 6.43 8.22
C GLY A 600 23.45 7.71 7.93
N SER A 601 22.18 7.55 7.54
CA SER A 601 21.33 8.67 7.10
C SER A 601 20.70 9.38 8.28
N ASN A 602 20.81 10.71 8.30
CA ASN A 602 20.29 11.62 9.29
C ASN A 602 19.46 12.70 8.61
N SER A 603 18.54 13.36 9.33
CA SER A 603 17.71 14.45 8.79
C SER A 603 17.53 15.55 9.82
N ILE A 604 17.67 16.80 9.39
CA ILE A 604 17.45 18.00 10.19
C ILE A 604 16.55 18.99 9.45
N GLU A 605 15.64 19.62 10.14
CA GLU A 605 14.79 20.70 9.59
C GLU A 605 15.36 22.08 10.01
N LEU A 606 15.57 22.97 9.03
CA LEU A 606 15.91 24.36 9.22
C LEU A 606 14.71 25.25 8.89
N SER A 607 14.40 26.23 9.75
CA SER A 607 13.41 27.26 9.43
C SER A 607 14.10 28.47 8.81
N LEU A 608 13.66 28.81 7.60
CA LEU A 608 14.08 29.98 6.84
C LEU A 608 12.94 31.02 6.75
N ASP A 609 11.87 30.86 7.52
CA ASP A 609 10.66 31.70 7.43
C ASP A 609 10.95 33.20 7.61
N ALA A 610 11.90 33.55 8.49
CA ALA A 610 12.29 34.93 8.78
C ALA A 610 13.29 35.52 7.77
N LEU A 611 13.74 34.72 6.78
CA LEU A 611 14.76 35.17 5.82
C LEU A 611 14.13 35.76 4.56
N PRO A 612 14.72 36.81 3.97
CA PRO A 612 14.26 37.35 2.70
C PRO A 612 14.48 36.36 1.55
N SER A 613 13.71 36.52 0.45
CA SER A 613 13.92 35.77 -0.79
C SER A 613 15.29 36.05 -1.37
N SER A 614 16.14 35.04 -1.39
CA SER A 614 17.55 35.12 -1.87
C SER A 614 18.15 33.73 -2.00
N SER A 615 19.34 33.68 -2.59
CA SER A 615 20.18 32.47 -2.54
C SER A 615 21.04 32.48 -1.27
N TYR A 616 21.16 31.32 -0.64
CA TYR A 616 21.94 31.10 0.56
C TYR A 616 22.89 29.92 0.36
N VAL A 617 23.97 29.88 1.13
CA VAL A 617 24.92 28.76 1.12
C VAL A 617 24.74 27.97 2.41
N LEU A 618 24.26 26.75 2.30
CA LEU A 618 24.21 25.77 3.38
C LEU A 618 25.56 25.08 3.51
N VAL A 619 26.11 25.10 4.70
CA VAL A 619 27.36 24.41 5.04
C VAL A 619 27.10 23.44 6.17
N VAL A 620 27.48 22.19 6.01
CA VAL A 620 27.47 21.18 7.08
C VAL A 620 28.91 20.78 7.37
N LYS A 621 29.31 20.85 8.64
CA LYS A 621 30.68 20.58 9.07
C LYS A 621 30.70 19.61 10.25
N GLY A 622 31.42 18.51 10.09
CA GLY A 622 31.74 17.53 11.14
C GLY A 622 33.23 17.46 11.44
N SER A 623 33.63 16.48 12.24
CA SER A 623 35.03 16.26 12.67
C SER A 623 35.97 15.93 11.50
N LYS A 624 35.50 15.23 10.47
CA LYS A 624 36.32 14.73 9.35
C LYS A 624 36.03 15.38 8.00
N GLY A 625 35.11 16.34 7.95
CA GLY A 625 34.81 17.00 6.68
C GLY A 625 33.71 18.04 6.75
N SER A 626 33.50 18.67 5.61
CA SER A 626 32.36 19.59 5.42
C SER A 626 31.84 19.43 4.02
N ASP A 627 30.53 19.66 3.86
CA ASP A 627 29.86 19.70 2.55
C ASP A 627 29.00 20.95 2.44
N THR A 628 28.72 21.38 1.20
CA THR A 628 28.11 22.67 0.93
C THR A 628 27.06 22.55 -0.18
N ARG A 629 25.90 23.26 -0.01
CA ARG A 629 24.83 23.34 -1.02
C ARG A 629 24.31 24.76 -1.15
N ILE A 630 23.88 25.12 -2.35
CA ILE A 630 23.16 26.38 -2.58
C ILE A 630 21.67 26.14 -2.36
N ILE A 631 21.05 26.99 -1.55
CA ILE A 631 19.62 26.97 -1.22
C ILE A 631 18.98 28.24 -1.75
N GLN A 632 17.91 28.08 -2.51
CA GLN A 632 17.09 29.19 -2.96
C GLN A 632 15.89 29.35 -2.03
N LYS A 633 15.71 30.56 -1.48
CA LYS A 633 14.52 30.95 -0.70
C LYS A 633 13.65 31.86 -1.55
N ASP A 634 12.41 31.44 -1.81
CA ASP A 634 11.39 32.21 -2.56
C ASP A 634 10.56 33.09 -1.64
#